data_285d2919df41ac7160fc33227554284e
#
_entry.id   285d2919df41ac7160fc33227554284e
#
_cell.length_a   1.000
_cell.length_b   1.000
_cell.length_c   1.000
_cell.angle_alpha   90.00
_cell.angle_beta   90.00
_cell.angle_gamma   90.00
#
_symmetry.space_group_name_H-M   'P 1'
#
loop_
_entity.id
_entity.type
_entity.pdbx_description
1 polymer ?
#
loop_
_entity_poly.entity_id
_entity_poly.type
_entity_poly.pdbx_seq_one_letter_code
_entity_poly.pdbx_strand_id
1 'polypeptide(L)'
;MHEMDLIEFIIKEGHTDIAESIKDYRKNTIKMCMKDVENVIAKGTSKIGGFPDLPPEIPYPTMSGYSCKRGDDTERYEKSAMQLVAQINLADIADLDIENKLPHTGILYFFWSGEIDSIHQTNKWVESVADAPENSAYHKVILYNGDLSNLKITEPPV
;
A
#
# COMPACT_ATOMS: atom_id res chain seq x y z
N MET A 1 -31.59 -1.30 5.86
CA MET A 1 -31.46 -2.75 5.73
C MET A 1 -30.28 -3.15 6.61
N HIS A 2 -30.52 -3.82 7.75
CA HIS A 2 -29.44 -4.30 8.60
C HIS A 2 -28.72 -5.41 7.82
N GLU A 3 -27.45 -5.16 7.49
CA GLU A 3 -26.57 -6.16 6.91
C GLU A 3 -26.35 -7.23 7.99
N MET A 4 -26.86 -8.42 7.77
CA MET A 4 -26.73 -9.53 8.71
C MET A 4 -25.25 -9.90 8.82
N ASP A 5 -24.74 -10.04 10.04
CA ASP A 5 -23.37 -10.48 10.29
C ASP A 5 -23.16 -11.87 9.65
N LEU A 6 -21.97 -12.06 9.01
CA LEU A 6 -21.61 -13.33 8.35
C LEU A 6 -21.77 -14.54 9.28
N ILE A 7 -21.38 -14.41 10.54
CA ILE A 7 -21.52 -15.50 11.53
C ILE A 7 -22.99 -15.82 11.78
N GLU A 8 -23.84 -14.81 11.97
CA GLU A 8 -25.28 -14.99 12.13
C GLU A 8 -25.91 -15.65 10.91
N PHE A 9 -25.48 -15.26 9.72
CA PHE A 9 -25.93 -15.88 8.48
C PHE A 9 -25.56 -17.37 8.42
N ILE A 10 -24.29 -17.72 8.71
CA ILE A 10 -23.80 -19.12 8.68
C ILE A 10 -24.56 -19.96 9.71
N ILE A 11 -24.82 -19.45 10.90
CA ILE A 11 -25.60 -20.14 11.94
C ILE A 11 -27.04 -20.36 11.46
N LYS A 12 -27.66 -19.34 10.85
CA LYS A 12 -29.02 -19.42 10.33
C LYS A 12 -29.18 -20.47 9.23
N GLU A 13 -28.15 -20.66 8.42
CA GLU A 13 -28.10 -21.71 7.39
C GLU A 13 -27.76 -23.10 7.96
N GLY A 14 -27.63 -23.25 9.28
CA GLY A 14 -27.45 -24.52 9.96
C GLY A 14 -25.99 -25.00 10.10
N HIS A 15 -25.01 -24.15 9.83
CA HIS A 15 -23.58 -24.46 9.85
C HIS A 15 -22.89 -23.91 11.12
N THR A 16 -23.39 -24.27 12.30
CA THR A 16 -22.87 -23.75 13.58
C THR A 16 -21.41 -24.12 13.84
N ASP A 17 -20.99 -25.31 13.44
CA ASP A 17 -19.61 -25.81 13.54
C ASP A 17 -18.63 -24.95 12.72
N ILE A 18 -19.04 -24.56 11.50
CA ILE A 18 -18.26 -23.66 10.65
C ILE A 18 -18.19 -22.28 11.29
N ALA A 19 -19.32 -21.75 11.76
CA ALA A 19 -19.37 -20.45 12.41
C ALA A 19 -18.43 -20.36 13.62
N GLU A 20 -18.37 -21.39 14.44
CA GLU A 20 -17.44 -21.47 15.57
C GLU A 20 -15.98 -21.55 15.12
N SER A 21 -15.66 -22.34 14.10
CA SER A 21 -14.29 -22.52 13.61
C SER A 21 -13.69 -21.25 13.01
N ILE A 22 -14.50 -20.37 12.39
CA ILE A 22 -14.02 -19.14 11.75
C ILE A 22 -14.09 -17.92 12.67
N LYS A 23 -14.74 -18.00 13.82
CA LYS A 23 -14.94 -16.89 14.75
C LYS A 23 -13.63 -16.22 15.16
N ASP A 24 -12.60 -17.02 15.43
CA ASP A 24 -11.29 -16.54 15.89
C ASP A 24 -10.44 -15.95 14.75
N TYR A 25 -10.83 -16.18 13.48
CA TYR A 25 -10.16 -15.61 12.32
C TYR A 25 -10.71 -14.24 11.92
N ARG A 26 -11.79 -13.78 12.55
CA ARG A 26 -12.34 -12.44 12.28
C ARG A 26 -11.34 -11.37 12.69
N LYS A 27 -11.11 -10.42 11.80
CA LYS A 27 -10.29 -9.25 12.04
C LYS A 27 -11.08 -7.99 11.76
N ASN A 28 -10.85 -6.97 12.55
CA ASN A 28 -11.38 -5.66 12.25
C ASN A 28 -10.68 -5.10 11.00
N THR A 29 -11.44 -4.44 10.15
CA THR A 29 -10.95 -3.90 8.88
C THR A 29 -11.44 -2.48 8.71
N ILE A 30 -10.54 -1.59 8.34
CA ILE A 30 -10.87 -0.23 7.94
C ILE A 30 -11.17 -0.26 6.43
N LYS A 31 -12.43 -0.02 6.05
CA LYS A 31 -12.86 0.04 4.66
C LYS A 31 -12.56 1.43 4.10
N MET A 32 -11.72 1.49 3.09
CA MET A 32 -11.46 2.72 2.33
C MET A 32 -12.46 2.83 1.18
N CYS A 33 -13.09 4.01 1.04
CA CYS A 33 -13.96 4.35 -0.07
C CYS A 33 -13.29 5.44 -0.89
N MET A 34 -13.04 5.17 -2.16
CA MET A 34 -12.46 6.14 -3.09
C MET A 34 -13.55 7.05 -3.65
N LYS A 35 -13.18 8.31 -3.85
CA LYS A 35 -13.96 9.28 -4.61
C LYS A 35 -13.02 9.98 -5.59
N ASP A 36 -13.47 10.12 -6.82
CA ASP A 36 -12.75 10.94 -7.80
C ASP A 36 -12.77 12.40 -7.34
N VAL A 37 -11.64 13.05 -7.46
CA VAL A 37 -11.48 14.46 -7.06
C VAL A 37 -11.09 15.27 -8.29
N GLU A 38 -11.96 16.19 -8.69
CA GLU A 38 -11.73 17.08 -9.83
C GLU A 38 -10.78 18.26 -9.50
N ASN A 39 -10.54 18.51 -8.22
CA ASN A 39 -9.76 19.65 -7.74
C ASN A 39 -8.45 19.21 -7.09
N VAL A 40 -7.52 20.16 -6.97
CA VAL A 40 -6.28 19.97 -6.22
C VAL A 40 -6.62 19.68 -4.75
N ILE A 41 -6.18 18.52 -4.27
CA ILE A 41 -6.32 18.11 -2.86
C ILE A 41 -5.24 18.78 -2.01
N ALA A 42 -5.56 19.03 -0.74
CA ALA A 42 -4.60 19.60 0.21
C ALA A 42 -3.43 18.62 0.43
N LYS A 43 -2.23 19.15 0.67
CA LYS A 43 -1.07 18.33 1.03
C LYS A 43 -1.32 17.55 2.31
N GLY A 44 -0.80 16.32 2.34
CA GLY A 44 -0.97 15.42 3.47
C GLY A 44 -2.33 14.72 3.54
N THR A 45 -3.23 14.93 2.58
CA THR A 45 -4.51 14.22 2.48
C THR A 45 -4.29 12.78 2.04
N SER A 46 -5.11 11.86 2.54
CA SER A 46 -5.13 10.47 2.07
C SER A 46 -5.51 10.40 0.59
N LYS A 47 -4.73 9.67 -0.21
CA LYS A 47 -4.92 9.54 -1.67
C LYS A 47 -4.37 8.25 -2.22
N ILE A 48 -4.86 7.84 -3.38
CA ILE A 48 -4.38 6.71 -4.16
C ILE A 48 -3.77 7.22 -5.46
N GLY A 49 -2.55 6.78 -5.75
CA GLY A 49 -1.80 7.20 -6.94
C GLY A 49 -1.34 8.66 -6.91
N GLY A 50 -0.93 9.16 -8.07
CA GLY A 50 -0.38 10.50 -8.22
C GLY A 50 1.01 10.67 -7.60
N PHE A 51 1.39 11.92 -7.32
CA PHE A 51 2.67 12.23 -6.68
C PHE A 51 2.53 12.25 -5.15
N PRO A 52 3.49 11.67 -4.40
CA PRO A 52 3.47 11.72 -2.95
C PRO A 52 3.70 13.13 -2.41
N ASP A 53 3.17 13.41 -1.23
CA ASP A 53 3.54 14.58 -0.45
C ASP A 53 4.66 14.19 0.51
N LEU A 54 5.93 14.27 0.08
CA LEU A 54 7.08 13.86 0.90
C LEU A 54 7.65 15.04 1.70
N PRO A 55 8.13 14.78 2.92
CA PRO A 55 8.94 15.74 3.65
C PRO A 55 10.34 15.83 3.04
N PRO A 56 11.07 16.95 3.20
CA PRO A 56 12.39 17.14 2.59
C PRO A 56 13.45 16.11 2.97
N GLU A 57 13.31 15.51 4.15
CA GLU A 57 14.25 14.49 4.68
C GLU A 57 14.03 13.09 4.10
N ILE A 58 12.91 12.84 3.45
CA ILE A 58 12.64 11.55 2.80
C ILE A 58 12.90 11.68 1.30
N PRO A 59 13.99 11.06 0.79
CA PRO A 59 14.22 11.04 -0.64
C PRO A 59 13.14 10.23 -1.35
N TYR A 60 12.85 10.59 -2.60
CA TYR A 60 11.90 9.83 -3.41
C TYR A 60 12.34 8.36 -3.52
N PRO A 61 11.47 7.40 -3.23
CA PRO A 61 11.80 5.98 -3.29
C PRO A 61 12.18 5.53 -4.69
N THR A 62 13.32 4.85 -4.77
CA THR A 62 13.83 4.27 -6.02
C THR A 62 14.15 2.80 -5.80
N MET A 63 14.02 2.02 -6.84
CA MET A 63 14.53 0.67 -6.92
C MET A 63 15.92 0.70 -7.60
N SER A 64 16.88 -0.05 -7.07
CA SER A 64 18.23 -0.17 -7.62
C SER A 64 18.42 -1.51 -8.33
N GLY A 65 19.25 -1.53 -9.36
CA GLY A 65 19.73 -2.78 -9.96
C GLY A 65 18.75 -3.44 -10.93
N TYR A 66 17.85 -2.66 -11.51
CA TYR A 66 16.90 -3.17 -12.49
C TYR A 66 17.54 -3.37 -13.88
N SER A 67 17.29 -4.53 -14.49
CA SER A 67 17.62 -4.78 -15.90
C SER A 67 16.41 -5.33 -16.64
N CYS A 68 16.00 -4.65 -17.71
CA CYS A 68 14.96 -5.16 -18.57
C CYS A 68 15.55 -5.65 -19.90
N LYS A 69 15.02 -6.78 -20.39
CA LYS A 69 15.32 -7.25 -21.74
C LYS A 69 14.20 -6.82 -22.68
N ARG A 70 14.56 -6.02 -23.68
CA ARG A 70 13.65 -5.68 -24.74
C ARG A 70 14.20 -6.26 -26.06
N GLY A 71 13.69 -7.42 -26.46
CA GLY A 71 14.29 -8.17 -27.56
C GLY A 71 15.68 -8.73 -27.21
N ASP A 72 16.67 -8.49 -28.08
CA ASP A 72 18.05 -8.93 -27.88
C ASP A 72 18.89 -7.96 -27.02
N ASP A 73 18.34 -6.77 -26.73
CA ASP A 73 19.03 -5.75 -25.94
C ASP A 73 18.64 -5.86 -24.46
N THR A 74 19.65 -5.80 -23.60
CA THR A 74 19.47 -5.71 -22.15
C THR A 74 19.70 -4.26 -21.73
N GLU A 75 18.64 -3.54 -21.43
CA GLU A 75 18.73 -2.22 -20.81
C GLU A 75 18.93 -2.38 -19.31
N ARG A 76 19.95 -1.72 -18.77
CA ARG A 76 20.21 -1.67 -17.33
C ARG A 76 19.92 -0.28 -16.83
N TYR A 77 18.99 -0.20 -15.89
CA TYR A 77 18.72 1.04 -15.17
C TYR A 77 19.41 0.95 -13.80
N GLU A 78 20.26 1.92 -13.50
CA GLU A 78 20.90 1.97 -12.18
C GLU A 78 19.89 2.27 -11.07
N LYS A 79 18.89 3.08 -11.39
CA LYS A 79 17.78 3.43 -10.49
C LYS A 79 16.50 3.65 -11.29
N SER A 80 15.40 3.12 -10.78
CA SER A 80 14.06 3.39 -11.28
C SER A 80 13.21 3.99 -10.16
N ALA A 81 12.45 5.04 -10.46
CA ALA A 81 11.54 5.64 -9.50
C ALA A 81 10.37 4.72 -9.21
N MET A 82 10.02 4.54 -7.94
CA MET A 82 8.83 3.78 -7.55
C MET A 82 7.57 4.62 -7.75
N GLN A 83 6.45 3.97 -8.03
CA GLN A 83 5.15 4.62 -8.13
C GLN A 83 4.47 4.65 -6.75
N LEU A 84 3.83 5.78 -6.43
CA LEU A 84 2.97 5.85 -5.26
C LEU A 84 1.70 5.03 -5.51
N VAL A 85 1.48 4.02 -4.68
CA VAL A 85 0.22 3.26 -4.65
C VAL A 85 -0.81 4.02 -3.82
N ALA A 86 -0.43 4.36 -2.60
CA ALA A 86 -1.30 5.08 -1.66
C ALA A 86 -0.48 5.91 -0.68
N GLN A 87 -1.07 7.02 -0.26
CA GLN A 87 -0.67 7.83 0.87
C GLN A 87 -1.86 7.91 1.82
N ILE A 88 -1.68 7.53 3.07
CA ILE A 88 -2.74 7.49 4.08
C ILE A 88 -2.34 8.39 5.24
N ASN A 89 -3.14 9.42 5.49
CA ASN A 89 -3.03 10.22 6.70
C ASN A 89 -3.62 9.43 7.86
N LEU A 90 -2.81 9.08 8.83
CA LEU A 90 -3.23 8.23 9.94
C LEU A 90 -4.24 8.91 10.86
N ALA A 91 -4.27 10.25 10.89
CA ALA A 91 -5.30 10.97 11.61
C ALA A 91 -6.71 10.75 11.03
N ASP A 92 -6.83 10.49 9.71
CA ASP A 92 -8.12 10.24 9.07
C ASP A 92 -8.74 8.89 9.50
N ILE A 93 -7.91 7.96 10.00
CA ILE A 93 -8.32 6.60 10.36
C ILE A 93 -8.15 6.30 11.85
N ALA A 94 -7.66 7.24 12.65
CA ALA A 94 -7.34 7.04 14.07
C ALA A 94 -8.53 6.50 14.87
N ASP A 95 -9.72 7.07 14.69
CA ASP A 95 -10.94 6.65 15.39
C ASP A 95 -11.48 5.30 14.90
N LEU A 96 -11.00 4.82 13.74
CA LEU A 96 -11.40 3.54 13.14
C LEU A 96 -10.46 2.40 13.54
N ASP A 97 -9.26 2.70 13.99
CA ASP A 97 -8.27 1.72 14.49
C ASP A 97 -8.59 1.31 15.94
N ILE A 98 -9.71 0.64 16.13
CA ILE A 98 -10.21 0.22 17.46
C ILE A 98 -9.26 -0.71 18.21
N GLU A 99 -8.30 -1.33 17.52
CA GLU A 99 -7.29 -2.20 18.12
C GLU A 99 -5.98 -1.45 18.43
N ASN A 100 -5.90 -0.15 18.13
CA ASN A 100 -4.71 0.70 18.31
C ASN A 100 -3.42 0.09 17.76
N LYS A 101 -3.49 -0.46 16.56
CA LYS A 101 -2.35 -1.09 15.87
C LYS A 101 -1.48 -0.11 15.09
N LEU A 102 -2.04 1.05 14.75
CA LEU A 102 -1.37 2.09 14.00
C LEU A 102 -1.15 3.33 14.87
N PRO A 103 -0.12 4.15 14.58
CA PRO A 103 -0.05 5.49 15.13
C PRO A 103 -1.26 6.31 14.72
N HIS A 104 -1.74 7.22 15.58
CA HIS A 104 -2.91 8.06 15.30
C HIS A 104 -2.55 9.33 14.53
N THR A 105 -1.27 9.56 14.25
CA THR A 105 -0.77 10.72 13.49
C THR A 105 0.34 10.30 12.54
N GLY A 106 0.61 11.14 11.55
CA GLY A 106 1.62 10.88 10.55
C GLY A 106 1.02 10.39 9.23
N ILE A 107 1.90 10.06 8.30
CA ILE A 107 1.52 9.56 6.98
C ILE A 107 2.19 8.22 6.70
N LEU A 108 1.39 7.28 6.22
CA LEU A 108 1.84 5.99 5.75
C LEU A 108 1.82 6.00 4.21
N TYR A 109 2.98 5.77 3.61
CA TYR A 109 3.15 5.71 2.16
C TYR A 109 3.39 4.28 1.71
N PHE A 110 2.76 3.91 0.60
CA PHE A 110 2.96 2.64 -0.09
C PHE A 110 3.48 2.92 -1.49
N PHE A 111 4.64 2.36 -1.80
CA PHE A 111 5.27 2.48 -3.12
C PHE A 111 5.45 1.10 -3.76
N TRP A 112 5.39 1.10 -5.08
CA TRP A 112 5.56 -0.08 -5.91
C TRP A 112 6.47 0.25 -7.12
N SER A 113 7.28 -0.70 -7.57
CA SER A 113 8.22 -0.48 -8.69
C SER A 113 7.55 -0.42 -10.07
N GLY A 114 6.28 -0.72 -10.17
CA GLY A 114 5.50 -0.57 -11.42
C GLY A 114 5.77 -1.61 -12.50
N GLU A 115 6.78 -2.46 -12.36
CA GLU A 115 7.24 -3.32 -13.44
C GLU A 115 6.76 -4.76 -13.31
N ILE A 116 5.50 -4.97 -13.66
CA ILE A 116 4.89 -6.31 -13.71
C ILE A 116 5.41 -7.10 -14.92
N ASP A 117 5.74 -6.46 -16.03
CA ASP A 117 6.10 -7.17 -17.27
C ASP A 117 7.44 -7.93 -17.19
N SER A 118 8.41 -7.45 -16.44
CA SER A 118 9.68 -8.17 -16.23
C SER A 118 9.54 -9.37 -15.30
N ILE A 119 8.52 -9.36 -14.49
CA ILE A 119 8.22 -10.40 -13.50
C ILE A 119 7.68 -11.66 -14.18
N HIS A 120 6.91 -11.51 -15.26
CA HIS A 120 6.38 -12.64 -16.02
C HIS A 120 7.41 -13.41 -16.85
N GLN A 121 8.60 -12.84 -17.09
CA GLN A 121 9.64 -13.49 -17.88
C GLN A 121 10.59 -14.39 -17.07
N THR A 122 10.55 -14.35 -15.76
CA THR A 122 11.34 -15.25 -14.92
C THR A 122 10.41 -15.97 -13.94
N ASN A 123 10.28 -17.29 -14.07
CA ASN A 123 9.58 -18.16 -13.10
C ASN A 123 10.13 -18.05 -11.65
N LYS A 124 11.16 -17.23 -11.43
CA LYS A 124 11.74 -16.93 -10.13
C LYS A 124 10.91 -15.95 -9.29
N TRP A 125 9.93 -15.28 -9.89
CA TRP A 125 9.15 -14.28 -9.17
C TRP A 125 8.24 -14.87 -8.10
N VAL A 126 7.59 -15.97 -8.40
CA VAL A 126 6.66 -16.61 -7.46
C VAL A 126 7.39 -17.13 -6.24
N GLU A 127 8.60 -17.67 -6.42
CA GLU A 127 9.43 -18.12 -5.30
C GLU A 127 9.98 -16.94 -4.47
N SER A 128 10.43 -15.86 -5.11
CA SER A 128 11.06 -14.77 -4.38
C SER A 128 10.10 -13.86 -3.61
N VAL A 129 8.85 -13.70 -4.06
CA VAL A 129 7.85 -12.88 -3.35
C VAL A 129 7.14 -13.68 -2.25
N ALA A 130 6.93 -14.99 -2.47
CA ALA A 130 6.34 -15.85 -1.46
C ALA A 130 7.30 -16.16 -0.31
N ASP A 131 8.60 -16.33 -0.62
CA ASP A 131 9.62 -16.74 0.34
C ASP A 131 10.34 -15.58 1.04
N ALA A 132 10.20 -14.35 0.55
CA ALA A 132 10.85 -13.19 1.14
C ALA A 132 9.95 -11.96 1.14
N PRO A 133 8.97 -11.87 2.06
CA PRO A 133 8.21 -10.64 2.31
C PRO A 133 9.12 -9.47 2.70
N GLU A 134 10.34 -9.76 3.12
CA GLU A 134 11.41 -8.80 3.43
C GLU A 134 12.15 -8.29 2.19
N ASN A 135 11.94 -8.89 1.02
CA ASN A 135 12.61 -8.45 -0.21
C ASN A 135 11.94 -7.18 -0.75
N SER A 136 12.23 -6.06 -0.09
CA SER A 136 11.71 -4.73 -0.36
C SER A 136 12.16 -4.13 -1.70
N ALA A 137 12.75 -4.94 -2.61
CA ALA A 137 13.21 -4.44 -3.89
C ALA A 137 12.08 -3.87 -4.74
N TYR A 138 10.87 -4.46 -4.67
CA TYR A 138 9.74 -4.12 -5.52
C TYR A 138 8.67 -3.27 -4.85
N HIS A 139 8.70 -3.17 -3.53
CA HIS A 139 7.76 -2.36 -2.76
C HIS A 139 8.46 -1.66 -1.61
N LYS A 140 7.90 -0.54 -1.19
CA LYS A 140 8.40 0.18 -0.03
C LYS A 140 7.23 0.77 0.75
N VAL A 141 7.23 0.53 2.06
CA VAL A 141 6.30 1.16 2.99
C VAL A 141 7.09 2.12 3.88
N ILE A 142 6.63 3.35 3.98
CA ILE A 142 7.28 4.39 4.77
C ILE A 142 6.25 4.96 5.74
N LEU A 143 6.58 4.98 7.02
CA LEU A 143 5.84 5.70 8.04
C LEU A 143 6.59 6.99 8.38
N TYR A 144 5.92 8.14 8.24
CA TYR A 144 6.44 9.45 8.61
C TYR A 144 5.59 10.07 9.71
N ASN A 145 6.19 10.32 10.85
CA ASN A 145 5.55 10.91 12.05
C ASN A 145 6.09 12.32 12.36
N GLY A 146 6.78 12.96 11.41
CA GLY A 146 7.34 14.30 11.61
C GLY A 146 6.33 15.42 11.35
N ASP A 147 6.85 16.61 11.12
CA ASP A 147 6.05 17.81 10.87
C ASP A 147 5.43 17.81 9.47
N LEU A 148 4.12 17.66 9.41
CA LEU A 148 3.36 17.63 8.16
C LEU A 148 3.27 19.00 7.45
N SER A 149 3.62 20.10 8.11
CA SER A 149 3.61 21.44 7.49
C SER A 149 4.66 21.58 6.38
N ASN A 150 5.74 20.77 6.43
CA ASN A 150 6.85 20.82 5.49
C ASN A 150 6.68 19.90 4.26
N LEU A 151 5.56 19.19 4.16
CA LEU A 151 5.29 18.30 3.03
C LEU A 151 5.29 19.05 1.69
N LYS A 152 5.86 18.40 0.67
CA LYS A 152 5.87 18.90 -0.70
C LYS A 152 5.41 17.83 -1.65
N ILE A 153 4.59 18.20 -2.63
CA ILE A 153 4.31 17.33 -3.77
C ILE A 153 5.66 17.05 -4.44
N THR A 154 6.04 15.79 -4.52
CA THR A 154 7.36 15.38 -4.98
C THR A 154 7.21 14.51 -6.23
N GLU A 155 7.75 14.99 -7.34
CA GLU A 155 7.78 14.26 -8.59
C GLU A 155 8.89 13.19 -8.55
N PRO A 156 8.72 12.08 -9.29
CA PRO A 156 9.76 11.07 -9.43
C PRO A 156 11.01 11.67 -10.06
N PRO A 157 12.21 11.28 -9.64
CA PRO A 157 13.45 11.66 -10.30
C PRO A 157 13.45 11.14 -11.76
N VAL A 158 13.96 11.96 -12.68
CA VAL A 158 14.12 11.64 -14.11
C VAL A 158 15.32 10.73 -14.29
#